data_2888f2f85e370408ad6ecf586b366496
#
_entry.id   2888f2f85e370408ad6ecf586b366496
#
_cell.length_a   1.000
_cell.length_b   1.000
_cell.length_c   1.000
_cell.angle_alpha   90.00
_cell.angle_beta   90.00
_cell.angle_gamma   90.00
#
_symmetry.space_group_name_H-M   'P 1'
#
loop_
_entity.id
_entity.type
_entity.pdbx_description
1 polymer ?
#
loop_
_entity_poly.entity_id
_entity_poly.type
_entity_poly.pdbx_seq_one_letter_code
_entity_poly.pdbx_strand_id
1 'polypeptide(L)'
;MNLAIGAVIVLTLLGSELTGAQPVQHEQLWLTIFMVGVLAIMVPGLAIFQTYFVSLKIPTNSVGFQHRPEVIARLSACHSAVWLSASLATVWAIRWQDVVRGTWQLDRWPLLDEFFILLPVIFSLFTSWIIFSELTGKIPQSDSRLCALKKRVGLACIRLQTCLLFVLFPAATVILMRDLEPYLSTLNDFEKSAAFGALFLTLAAGLPLLLLTICSHGNFKDSILENQIKTIFIQNRINLRKIRIWRTGNQVANAAVVGIIPRFRMLLLSDKLLNLFPKNELLAIVKHEAGHVMLWHTFTRLGFLSLPILAIAQEQTQLAEMPFPHLEGGLQELADTAIPFLPCGIYLAFLLITLPWLSHQMEHEADIFACQNKGLRKSEGDAESSADLKCALLRLAALAPGNYVRQSLFHPSLERRIELIEKIERSPRKIDQFKRSFSRRRILVLLCFSLTWIFMTLI
;
A
#
# COMPACT_ATOMS: atom_id res chain seq x y z
N MET A 1 7.03 0.62 -8.13
CA MET A 1 6.06 1.67 -8.50
C MET A 1 5.34 2.25 -7.29
N ASN A 2 4.76 1.47 -6.38
CA ASN A 2 4.01 2.01 -5.21
C ASN A 2 4.88 2.83 -4.24
N LEU A 3 6.15 2.47 -4.06
CA LEU A 3 7.11 3.20 -3.21
C LEU A 3 7.44 4.59 -3.77
N ALA A 4 7.66 4.69 -5.09
CA ALA A 4 7.93 5.98 -5.73
C ALA A 4 6.71 6.91 -5.62
N ILE A 5 5.50 6.37 -5.78
CA ILE A 5 4.26 7.14 -5.61
C ILE A 5 4.13 7.64 -4.17
N GLY A 6 4.41 6.77 -3.19
CA GLY A 6 4.41 7.14 -1.78
C GLY A 6 5.42 8.25 -1.48
N ALA A 7 6.64 8.10 -1.97
CA ALA A 7 7.68 9.11 -1.81
C ALA A 7 7.28 10.46 -2.44
N VAL A 8 6.67 10.46 -3.63
CA VAL A 8 6.19 11.70 -4.28
C VAL A 8 5.13 12.39 -3.45
N ILE A 9 4.13 11.64 -2.98
CA ILE A 9 3.05 12.19 -2.15
C ILE A 9 3.62 12.80 -0.87
N VAL A 10 4.49 12.06 -0.17
CA VAL A 10 5.16 12.54 1.05
C VAL A 10 6.00 13.78 0.76
N LEU A 11 6.83 13.78 -0.29
CA LEU A 11 7.65 14.93 -0.65
C LEU A 11 6.82 16.15 -1.08
N THR A 12 5.67 15.93 -1.73
CA THR A 12 4.76 17.02 -2.09
C THR A 12 4.14 17.65 -0.85
N LEU A 13 3.68 16.84 0.10
CA LEU A 13 3.11 17.31 1.36
C LEU A 13 4.17 17.98 2.23
N LEU A 14 5.34 17.37 2.41
CA LEU A 14 6.45 17.98 3.13
C LEU A 14 6.87 19.31 2.50
N GLY A 15 6.97 19.37 1.16
CA GLY A 15 7.30 20.60 0.47
C GLY A 15 6.28 21.71 0.71
N SER A 16 4.99 21.37 0.79
CA SER A 16 3.93 22.35 1.07
C SER A 16 3.98 22.88 2.52
N GLU A 17 4.50 22.09 3.46
CA GLU A 17 4.72 22.54 4.85
C GLU A 17 5.98 23.43 4.97
N LEU A 18 7.09 22.97 4.37
CA LEU A 18 8.37 23.66 4.44
C LEU A 18 8.34 25.07 3.84
N THR A 19 7.61 25.27 2.76
CA THR A 19 7.61 26.54 2.06
C THR A 19 6.67 27.58 2.67
N GLY A 20 5.82 27.18 3.64
CA GLY A 20 4.77 28.01 4.19
C GLY A 20 3.77 28.44 3.11
N ALA A 21 2.71 29.11 3.46
CA ALA A 21 1.72 29.62 2.52
C ALA A 21 1.52 31.14 2.67
N GLN A 22 1.53 31.86 1.56
CA GLN A 22 1.27 33.30 1.52
C GLN A 22 0.10 33.59 0.58
N PRO A 23 -0.77 34.58 0.86
CA PRO A 23 -1.83 34.97 -0.04
C PRO A 23 -1.28 35.40 -1.40
N VAL A 24 -1.82 34.83 -2.47
CA VAL A 24 -1.43 35.21 -3.84
C VAL A 24 -2.18 36.46 -4.27
N GLN A 25 -1.48 37.42 -4.89
CA GLN A 25 -2.09 38.59 -5.47
C GLN A 25 -3.06 38.20 -6.59
N HIS A 26 -4.16 38.94 -6.73
CA HIS A 26 -5.24 38.60 -7.67
C HIS A 26 -4.76 38.45 -9.13
N GLU A 27 -3.78 39.21 -9.53
CA GLU A 27 -3.20 39.15 -10.89
C GLU A 27 -2.42 37.84 -11.12
N GLN A 28 -1.76 37.32 -10.08
CA GLN A 28 -0.96 36.10 -10.15
C GLN A 28 -1.81 34.84 -9.93
N LEU A 29 -2.99 34.96 -9.32
CA LEU A 29 -3.84 33.81 -8.99
C LEU A 29 -4.19 32.99 -10.23
N TRP A 30 -4.67 33.64 -11.28
CA TRP A 30 -5.05 32.94 -12.50
C TRP A 30 -3.86 32.35 -13.24
N LEU A 31 -2.70 33.01 -13.18
CA LEU A 31 -1.47 32.46 -13.73
C LEU A 31 -1.03 31.18 -13.00
N THR A 32 -1.08 31.20 -11.68
CA THR A 32 -0.76 30.03 -10.84
C THR A 32 -1.69 28.86 -11.15
N ILE A 33 -3.02 29.09 -11.17
CA ILE A 33 -4.01 28.06 -11.52
C ILE A 33 -3.75 27.52 -12.92
N PHE A 34 -3.48 28.41 -13.89
CA PHE A 34 -3.16 28.01 -15.26
C PHE A 34 -1.91 27.14 -15.34
N MET A 35 -0.81 27.53 -14.67
CA MET A 35 0.45 26.76 -14.67
C MET A 35 0.27 25.37 -14.06
N VAL A 36 -0.46 25.26 -12.95
CA VAL A 36 -0.80 23.97 -12.33
C VAL A 36 -1.64 23.11 -13.27
N GLY A 37 -2.64 23.72 -13.92
CA GLY A 37 -3.46 23.04 -14.93
C GLY A 37 -2.65 22.54 -16.12
N VAL A 38 -1.73 23.35 -16.61
CA VAL A 38 -0.80 22.95 -17.69
C VAL A 38 0.05 21.76 -17.27
N LEU A 39 0.66 21.77 -16.10
CA LEU A 39 1.45 20.62 -15.61
C LEU A 39 0.59 19.37 -15.44
N ALA A 40 -0.61 19.51 -14.89
CA ALA A 40 -1.54 18.41 -14.69
C ALA A 40 -1.96 17.73 -16.01
N ILE A 41 -1.96 18.49 -17.13
CA ILE A 41 -2.30 17.99 -18.48
C ILE A 41 -1.06 17.57 -19.26
N MET A 42 0.09 18.24 -19.10
CA MET A 42 1.32 17.89 -19.82
C MET A 42 1.82 16.48 -19.47
N VAL A 43 1.74 16.08 -18.21
CA VAL A 43 2.18 14.75 -17.78
C VAL A 43 1.39 13.64 -18.47
N PRO A 44 0.04 13.63 -18.48
CA PRO A 44 -0.74 12.69 -19.30
C PRO A 44 -0.51 12.85 -20.81
N GLY A 45 -0.29 14.06 -21.30
CA GLY A 45 0.06 14.34 -22.69
C GLY A 45 1.35 13.62 -23.10
N LEU A 46 2.36 13.65 -22.24
CA LEU A 46 3.59 12.87 -22.44
C LEU A 46 3.30 11.36 -22.45
N ALA A 47 2.41 10.87 -21.60
CA ALA A 47 2.02 9.45 -21.62
C ALA A 47 1.37 9.06 -22.95
N ILE A 48 0.55 9.91 -23.56
CA ILE A 48 -0.02 9.70 -24.90
C ILE A 48 1.11 9.62 -25.94
N PHE A 49 2.02 10.59 -25.93
CA PHE A 49 3.15 10.62 -26.86
C PHE A 49 4.02 9.38 -26.72
N GLN A 50 4.36 8.99 -25.50
CA GLN A 50 5.14 7.79 -25.23
C GLN A 50 4.45 6.52 -25.71
N THR A 51 3.13 6.41 -25.47
CA THR A 51 2.32 5.28 -25.93
C THR A 51 2.28 5.20 -27.46
N TYR A 52 2.05 6.33 -28.12
CA TYR A 52 2.05 6.45 -29.56
C TYR A 52 3.40 6.08 -30.17
N PHE A 53 4.51 6.63 -29.64
CA PHE A 53 5.85 6.36 -30.14
C PHE A 53 6.24 4.88 -30.03
N VAL A 54 5.83 4.22 -28.96
CA VAL A 54 6.05 2.78 -28.77
C VAL A 54 5.20 1.98 -29.76
N SER A 55 3.96 2.39 -30.01
CA SER A 55 3.09 1.70 -30.98
C SER A 55 3.60 1.77 -32.42
N LEU A 56 4.29 2.86 -32.78
CA LEU A 56 4.94 3.00 -34.10
C LEU A 56 6.14 2.06 -34.29
N LYS A 57 6.89 1.80 -33.22
CA LYS A 57 8.12 0.98 -33.29
C LYS A 57 7.87 -0.52 -33.13
N ILE A 58 6.73 -0.91 -32.65
CA ILE A 58 6.38 -2.30 -32.38
C ILE A 58 5.14 -2.63 -33.18
N PRO A 59 5.22 -3.54 -34.19
CA PRO A 59 4.06 -3.97 -34.98
C PRO A 59 2.96 -4.47 -34.04
N THR A 60 1.74 -4.02 -34.28
CA THR A 60 0.54 -4.30 -33.45
C THR A 60 0.07 -5.75 -33.49
N ASN A 61 0.75 -6.64 -34.22
CA ASN A 61 0.48 -8.06 -34.25
C ASN A 61 0.80 -8.64 -32.87
N SER A 62 -0.24 -8.89 -32.15
CA SER A 62 -0.49 -9.27 -30.74
C SER A 62 0.59 -10.06 -29.95
N VAL A 63 1.55 -10.68 -30.59
CA VAL A 63 2.60 -11.50 -29.97
C VAL A 63 3.83 -10.66 -29.57
N GLY A 64 4.12 -9.57 -30.29
CA GLY A 64 5.34 -8.78 -30.08
C GLY A 64 5.34 -7.90 -28.82
N PHE A 65 4.18 -7.42 -28.38
CA PHE A 65 4.08 -6.48 -27.25
C PHE A 65 4.18 -7.16 -25.88
N GLN A 66 3.66 -8.39 -25.78
CA GLN A 66 3.72 -9.17 -24.52
C GLN A 66 5.14 -9.64 -24.17
N HIS A 67 6.07 -9.62 -25.14
CA HIS A 67 7.43 -10.15 -24.98
C HIS A 67 8.51 -9.10 -24.67
N ARG A 68 8.16 -7.82 -24.43
CA ARG A 68 9.13 -6.78 -24.06
C ARG A 68 8.79 -6.04 -22.77
N PRO A 69 8.69 -6.73 -21.62
CA PRO A 69 8.39 -6.11 -20.34
C PRO A 69 9.43 -5.05 -19.93
N GLU A 70 10.67 -5.17 -20.43
CA GLU A 70 11.75 -4.22 -20.14
C GLU A 70 11.51 -2.84 -20.76
N VAL A 71 10.99 -2.76 -21.97
CA VAL A 71 10.69 -1.47 -22.64
C VAL A 71 9.59 -0.75 -21.90
N ILE A 72 8.52 -1.47 -21.51
CA ILE A 72 7.42 -0.92 -20.74
C ILE A 72 7.90 -0.47 -19.36
N ALA A 73 8.80 -1.23 -18.73
CA ALA A 73 9.37 -0.87 -17.43
C ALA A 73 10.21 0.40 -17.49
N ARG A 74 11.09 0.55 -18.50
CA ARG A 74 11.90 1.75 -18.72
C ARG A 74 11.02 2.97 -19.00
N LEU A 75 10.02 2.81 -19.87
CA LEU A 75 9.09 3.88 -20.20
C LEU A 75 8.32 4.35 -18.95
N SER A 76 7.82 3.41 -18.17
CA SER A 76 7.13 3.70 -16.92
C SER A 76 8.06 4.37 -15.90
N ALA A 77 9.35 4.01 -15.85
CA ALA A 77 10.32 4.66 -14.98
C ALA A 77 10.60 6.10 -15.41
N CYS A 78 10.83 6.35 -16.71
CA CYS A 78 11.00 7.70 -17.25
C CYS A 78 9.77 8.57 -17.01
N HIS A 79 8.57 8.03 -17.23
CA HIS A 79 7.32 8.75 -16.98
C HIS A 79 7.16 9.08 -15.48
N SER A 80 7.47 8.13 -14.60
CA SER A 80 7.43 8.36 -13.16
C SER A 80 8.40 9.45 -12.71
N ALA A 81 9.58 9.56 -13.32
CA ALA A 81 10.52 10.63 -13.05
C ALA A 81 9.96 12.01 -13.46
N VAL A 82 9.35 12.10 -14.66
CA VAL A 82 8.71 13.34 -15.10
C VAL A 82 7.54 13.72 -14.22
N TRP A 83 6.70 12.75 -13.84
CA TRP A 83 5.61 12.98 -12.91
C TRP A 83 6.10 13.46 -11.53
N LEU A 84 7.18 12.86 -11.00
CA LEU A 84 7.84 13.33 -9.77
C LEU A 84 8.28 14.79 -9.90
N SER A 85 9.01 15.12 -10.97
CA SER A 85 9.52 16.49 -11.19
C SER A 85 8.37 17.50 -11.31
N ALA A 86 7.30 17.15 -12.04
CA ALA A 86 6.11 18.00 -12.16
C ALA A 86 5.38 18.19 -10.82
N SER A 87 5.28 17.12 -10.02
CA SER A 87 4.67 17.18 -8.68
C SER A 87 5.45 18.09 -7.73
N LEU A 88 6.77 17.98 -7.72
CA LEU A 88 7.64 18.86 -6.93
C LEU A 88 7.57 20.31 -7.45
N ALA A 89 7.58 20.52 -8.77
CA ALA A 89 7.43 21.85 -9.35
C ALA A 89 6.12 22.53 -8.97
N THR A 90 5.03 21.78 -8.84
CA THR A 90 3.73 22.29 -8.41
C THR A 90 3.81 22.96 -7.03
N VAL A 91 4.59 22.42 -6.11
CA VAL A 91 4.74 22.93 -4.74
C VAL A 91 5.91 23.91 -4.62
N TRP A 92 7.10 23.52 -5.11
CA TRP A 92 8.33 24.30 -4.88
C TRP A 92 8.50 25.50 -5.81
N ALA A 93 8.11 25.36 -7.10
CA ALA A 93 8.30 26.41 -8.09
C ALA A 93 7.03 27.27 -8.30
N ILE A 94 5.88 26.63 -8.40
CA ILE A 94 4.61 27.31 -8.68
C ILE A 94 3.92 27.74 -7.38
N ARG A 95 4.27 27.11 -6.24
CA ARG A 95 3.74 27.41 -4.90
C ARG A 95 2.20 27.27 -4.85
N TRP A 96 1.68 26.17 -5.35
CA TRP A 96 0.25 25.88 -5.38
C TRP A 96 -0.42 25.96 -4.00
N GLN A 97 0.30 25.64 -2.93
CA GLN A 97 -0.15 25.80 -1.55
C GLN A 97 -0.50 27.24 -1.18
N ASP A 98 0.10 28.27 -1.82
CA ASP A 98 -0.22 29.66 -1.57
C ASP A 98 -1.65 29.99 -2.03
N VAL A 99 -2.11 29.36 -3.10
CA VAL A 99 -3.51 29.48 -3.56
C VAL A 99 -4.43 28.73 -2.60
N VAL A 100 -4.09 27.48 -2.26
CA VAL A 100 -4.96 26.61 -1.48
C VAL A 100 -5.10 27.10 -0.04
N ARG A 101 -3.98 27.37 0.64
CA ARG A 101 -3.94 27.78 2.05
C ARG A 101 -3.98 29.30 2.18
N GLY A 102 -3.16 30.02 1.42
CA GLY A 102 -3.04 31.47 1.55
C GLY A 102 -4.24 32.23 1.01
N THR A 103 -4.79 31.85 -0.17
CA THR A 103 -5.87 32.59 -0.83
C THR A 103 -7.24 31.98 -0.53
N TRP A 104 -7.40 30.67 -0.68
CA TRP A 104 -8.68 29.99 -0.43
C TRP A 104 -8.90 29.66 1.05
N GLN A 105 -7.86 29.71 1.90
CA GLN A 105 -7.90 29.46 3.35
C GLN A 105 -8.51 28.10 3.68
N LEU A 106 -8.17 27.06 2.91
CA LEU A 106 -8.71 25.71 3.11
C LEU A 106 -8.06 24.98 4.27
N ASP A 107 -6.95 25.47 4.81
CA ASP A 107 -6.27 25.03 6.04
C ASP A 107 -7.14 25.12 7.31
N ARG A 108 -8.24 25.86 7.23
CA ARG A 108 -9.27 25.91 8.30
C ARG A 108 -10.04 24.59 8.46
N TRP A 109 -9.99 23.72 7.44
CA TRP A 109 -10.75 22.48 7.41
C TRP A 109 -9.79 21.30 7.36
N PRO A 110 -9.81 20.38 8.36
CA PRO A 110 -8.90 19.23 8.39
C PRO A 110 -8.90 18.46 7.08
N LEU A 111 -7.71 18.13 6.58
CA LEU A 111 -7.46 17.36 5.33
C LEU A 111 -7.91 18.02 4.03
N LEU A 112 -8.57 19.17 4.06
CA LEU A 112 -9.15 19.75 2.84
C LEU A 112 -8.08 20.43 1.98
N ASP A 113 -7.15 21.11 2.59
CA ASP A 113 -6.03 21.75 1.91
C ASP A 113 -5.08 20.72 1.27
N GLU A 114 -4.73 19.63 1.97
CA GLU A 114 -3.91 18.56 1.42
C GLU A 114 -4.61 17.86 0.26
N PHE A 115 -5.91 17.67 0.36
CA PHE A 115 -6.69 17.12 -0.75
C PHE A 115 -6.54 18.00 -2.00
N PHE A 116 -6.69 19.32 -1.88
CA PHE A 116 -6.55 20.23 -3.02
C PHE A 116 -5.10 20.41 -3.48
N ILE A 117 -4.11 20.34 -2.57
CA ILE A 117 -2.68 20.34 -2.91
C ILE A 117 -2.33 19.10 -3.73
N LEU A 118 -2.83 17.94 -3.34
CA LEU A 118 -2.57 16.66 -4.02
C LEU A 118 -3.43 16.43 -5.28
N LEU A 119 -4.53 17.16 -5.44
CA LEU A 119 -5.48 16.93 -6.53
C LEU A 119 -4.83 16.95 -7.92
N PRO A 120 -4.03 17.97 -8.33
CA PRO A 120 -3.38 17.99 -9.65
C PRO A 120 -2.37 16.85 -9.81
N VAL A 121 -1.67 16.48 -8.72
CA VAL A 121 -0.67 15.40 -8.69
C VAL A 121 -1.34 14.04 -8.89
N ILE A 122 -2.44 13.77 -8.18
CA ILE A 122 -3.20 12.52 -8.30
C ILE A 122 -3.93 12.46 -9.64
N PHE A 123 -4.50 13.57 -10.10
CA PHE A 123 -5.19 13.64 -11.39
C PHE A 123 -4.26 13.29 -12.55
N SER A 124 -3.07 13.87 -12.60
CA SER A 124 -2.08 13.60 -13.64
C SER A 124 -1.61 12.14 -13.64
N LEU A 125 -1.42 11.55 -12.46
CA LEU A 125 -1.06 10.14 -12.30
C LEU A 125 -2.19 9.20 -12.74
N PHE A 126 -3.41 9.48 -12.29
CA PHE A 126 -4.59 8.67 -12.61
C PHE A 126 -4.85 8.63 -14.13
N THR A 127 -4.81 9.80 -14.76
CA THR A 127 -4.99 9.93 -16.21
C THR A 127 -3.88 9.21 -16.98
N SER A 128 -2.62 9.31 -16.52
CA SER A 128 -1.49 8.57 -17.10
C SER A 128 -1.69 7.06 -16.99
N TRP A 129 -2.24 6.55 -15.90
CA TRP A 129 -2.54 5.12 -15.77
C TRP A 129 -3.61 4.64 -16.74
N ILE A 130 -4.63 5.46 -17.02
CA ILE A 130 -5.64 5.14 -18.04
C ILE A 130 -4.96 4.99 -19.40
N ILE A 131 -4.07 5.91 -19.76
CA ILE A 131 -3.34 5.90 -21.03
C ILE A 131 -2.40 4.70 -21.11
N PHE A 132 -1.53 4.48 -20.13
CA PHE A 132 -0.60 3.35 -20.12
C PHE A 132 -1.27 1.98 -20.03
N SER A 133 -2.54 1.92 -19.63
CA SER A 133 -3.27 0.64 -19.66
C SER A 133 -3.40 0.06 -21.06
N GLU A 134 -3.27 0.87 -22.10
CA GLU A 134 -3.25 0.44 -23.50
C GLU A 134 -2.01 -0.43 -23.82
N LEU A 135 -0.85 -0.04 -23.29
CA LEU A 135 0.41 -0.77 -23.49
C LEU A 135 0.45 -2.12 -22.78
N THR A 136 -0.44 -2.37 -21.84
CA THR A 136 -0.41 -3.62 -21.05
C THR A 136 -1.00 -4.81 -21.79
N GLY A 137 -1.62 -4.62 -22.97
CA GLY A 137 -2.25 -5.68 -23.76
C GLY A 137 -3.40 -6.43 -23.06
N LYS A 138 -3.84 -5.92 -21.89
CA LYS A 138 -4.86 -6.57 -21.05
C LYS A 138 -6.29 -6.36 -21.54
N ILE A 139 -6.47 -5.49 -22.53
CA ILE A 139 -7.79 -5.13 -23.07
C ILE A 139 -7.85 -5.63 -24.50
N PRO A 140 -8.82 -6.52 -24.85
CA PRO A 140 -8.96 -7.02 -26.21
C PRO A 140 -9.24 -5.89 -27.20
N GLN A 141 -8.60 -5.93 -28.36
CA GLN A 141 -8.83 -4.96 -29.44
C GLN A 141 -10.23 -5.03 -30.06
N SER A 142 -10.95 -6.15 -29.83
CA SER A 142 -12.32 -6.37 -30.32
C SER A 142 -13.40 -5.60 -29.55
N ASP A 143 -13.06 -4.97 -28.41
CA ASP A 143 -14.02 -4.23 -27.61
C ASP A 143 -14.40 -2.89 -28.27
N SER A 144 -15.66 -2.49 -28.12
CA SER A 144 -16.06 -1.14 -28.49
C SER A 144 -15.24 -0.10 -27.70
N ARG A 145 -14.99 1.07 -28.31
CA ARG A 145 -14.18 2.13 -27.67
C ARG A 145 -14.65 2.47 -26.25
N LEU A 146 -15.97 2.51 -26.04
CA LEU A 146 -16.57 2.80 -24.74
C LEU A 146 -16.29 1.66 -23.71
N CYS A 147 -16.37 0.40 -24.14
CA CYS A 147 -16.09 -0.75 -23.29
C CYS A 147 -14.59 -0.78 -22.92
N ALA A 148 -13.71 -0.53 -23.87
CA ALA A 148 -12.27 -0.43 -23.63
C ALA A 148 -11.95 0.70 -22.64
N LEU A 149 -12.56 1.89 -22.78
CA LEU A 149 -12.36 3.00 -21.85
C LEU A 149 -12.84 2.64 -20.43
N LYS A 150 -14.02 2.04 -20.27
CA LYS A 150 -14.51 1.58 -18.96
C LYS A 150 -13.54 0.60 -18.29
N LYS A 151 -12.95 -0.33 -19.05
CA LYS A 151 -11.95 -1.26 -18.53
C LYS A 151 -10.66 -0.56 -18.13
N ARG A 152 -10.18 0.43 -18.91
CA ARG A 152 -8.99 1.24 -18.59
C ARG A 152 -9.19 2.04 -17.31
N VAL A 153 -10.32 2.73 -17.18
CA VAL A 153 -10.69 3.45 -15.96
C VAL A 153 -10.77 2.50 -14.77
N GLY A 154 -11.41 1.33 -14.93
CA GLY A 154 -11.47 0.31 -13.88
C GLY A 154 -10.09 -0.13 -13.37
N LEU A 155 -9.11 -0.33 -14.29
CA LEU A 155 -7.73 -0.65 -13.93
C LEU A 155 -7.05 0.49 -13.17
N ALA A 156 -7.25 1.73 -13.62
CA ALA A 156 -6.72 2.91 -12.93
C ALA A 156 -7.34 3.07 -11.54
N CYS A 157 -8.64 2.82 -11.38
CA CYS A 157 -9.32 2.82 -10.09
C CYS A 157 -8.75 1.77 -9.13
N ILE A 158 -8.47 0.54 -9.59
CA ILE A 158 -7.86 -0.51 -8.75
C ILE A 158 -6.47 -0.06 -8.26
N ARG A 159 -5.67 0.58 -9.12
CA ARG A 159 -4.37 1.14 -8.72
C ARG A 159 -4.50 2.28 -7.71
N LEU A 160 -5.47 3.16 -7.93
CA LEU A 160 -5.76 4.27 -7.01
C LEU A 160 -6.24 3.74 -5.65
N GLN A 161 -7.12 2.73 -5.62
CA GLN A 161 -7.54 2.06 -4.38
C GLN A 161 -6.35 1.50 -3.59
N THR A 162 -5.39 0.89 -4.29
CA THR A 162 -4.16 0.40 -3.66
C THR A 162 -3.32 1.55 -3.10
N CYS A 163 -3.21 2.67 -3.84
CA CYS A 163 -2.52 3.86 -3.39
C CYS A 163 -3.21 4.52 -2.18
N LEU A 164 -4.54 4.64 -2.21
CA LEU A 164 -5.34 5.14 -1.10
C LEU A 164 -5.11 4.32 0.18
N LEU A 165 -5.07 3.00 0.05
CA LEU A 165 -4.91 2.11 1.19
C LEU A 165 -3.53 2.19 1.84
N PHE A 166 -2.47 2.16 1.04
CA PHE A 166 -1.11 1.98 1.55
C PHE A 166 -0.32 3.28 1.70
N VAL A 167 -0.76 4.37 1.12
CA VAL A 167 -0.05 5.66 1.14
C VAL A 167 -0.92 6.77 1.69
N LEU A 168 -2.06 7.04 1.03
CA LEU A 168 -2.88 8.19 1.39
C LEU A 168 -3.58 8.01 2.75
N PHE A 169 -4.01 6.80 3.09
CA PHE A 169 -4.67 6.58 4.38
C PHE A 169 -3.71 6.80 5.57
N PRO A 170 -2.49 6.22 5.63
CA PRO A 170 -1.54 6.54 6.69
C PRO A 170 -1.17 8.02 6.73
N ALA A 171 -0.91 8.64 5.56
CA ALA A 171 -0.60 10.06 5.48
C ALA A 171 -1.76 10.93 6.02
N ALA A 172 -2.99 10.68 5.56
CA ALA A 172 -4.17 11.39 6.05
C ALA A 172 -4.40 11.21 7.54
N THR A 173 -4.06 10.04 8.10
CA THR A 173 -4.16 9.81 9.55
C THR A 173 -3.20 10.71 10.32
N VAL A 174 -1.93 10.80 9.88
CA VAL A 174 -0.92 11.66 10.52
C VAL A 174 -1.31 13.14 10.39
N ILE A 175 -1.75 13.57 9.22
CA ILE A 175 -2.19 14.96 8.98
C ILE A 175 -3.40 15.28 9.86
N LEU A 176 -4.39 14.39 9.90
CA LEU A 176 -5.57 14.60 10.74
C LEU A 176 -5.21 14.71 12.23
N MET A 177 -4.24 13.94 12.71
CA MET A 177 -3.74 14.07 14.08
C MET A 177 -3.15 15.47 14.32
N ARG A 178 -2.32 15.96 13.39
CA ARG A 178 -1.75 17.31 13.44
C ARG A 178 -2.86 18.38 13.45
N ASP A 179 -3.81 18.28 12.56
CA ASP A 179 -4.88 19.27 12.41
C ASP A 179 -5.83 19.30 13.60
N LEU A 180 -5.94 18.18 14.34
CA LEU A 180 -6.73 18.09 15.56
C LEU A 180 -5.98 18.53 16.82
N GLU A 181 -4.65 18.62 16.78
CA GLU A 181 -3.83 18.99 17.94
C GLU A 181 -4.27 20.31 18.63
N PRO A 182 -4.55 21.41 17.90
CA PRO A 182 -5.01 22.65 18.52
C PRO A 182 -6.29 22.50 19.32
N TYR A 183 -7.20 21.61 18.89
CA TYR A 183 -8.45 21.33 19.58
C TYR A 183 -8.27 20.46 20.84
N LEU A 184 -7.13 19.80 20.96
CA LEU A 184 -6.74 18.95 22.09
C LEU A 184 -5.76 19.66 23.04
N SER A 185 -5.54 20.96 22.86
CA SER A 185 -4.56 21.75 23.63
C SER A 185 -4.81 21.77 25.15
N THR A 186 -6.06 21.56 25.60
CA THR A 186 -6.44 21.48 27.01
C THR A 186 -6.12 20.14 27.65
N LEU A 187 -5.81 19.10 26.88
CA LEU A 187 -5.48 17.78 27.38
C LEU A 187 -3.99 17.70 27.76
N ASN A 188 -3.66 16.87 28.73
CA ASN A 188 -2.27 16.53 29.00
C ASN A 188 -1.70 15.58 27.96
N ASP A 189 -0.37 15.37 27.94
CA ASP A 189 0.31 14.59 26.90
C ASP A 189 -0.16 13.14 26.85
N PHE A 190 -0.47 12.54 28.00
CA PHE A 190 -1.02 11.18 28.06
C PHE A 190 -2.43 11.12 27.42
N GLU A 191 -3.28 12.07 27.75
CA GLU A 191 -4.64 12.16 27.19
C GLU A 191 -4.61 12.43 25.69
N LYS A 192 -3.72 13.30 25.20
CA LYS A 192 -3.48 13.52 23.76
C LYS A 192 -3.05 12.24 23.07
N SER A 193 -2.06 11.54 23.60
CA SER A 193 -1.56 10.27 23.06
C SER A 193 -2.66 9.20 23.03
N ALA A 194 -3.47 9.13 24.08
CA ALA A 194 -4.61 8.21 24.15
C ALA A 194 -5.69 8.56 23.09
N ALA A 195 -6.00 9.85 22.93
CA ALA A 195 -6.95 10.32 21.90
C ALA A 195 -6.47 10.00 20.47
N PHE A 196 -5.20 10.26 20.17
CA PHE A 196 -4.61 9.93 18.88
C PHE A 196 -4.54 8.42 18.65
N GLY A 197 -4.19 7.63 19.66
CA GLY A 197 -4.24 6.18 19.59
C GLY A 197 -5.64 5.63 19.31
N ALA A 198 -6.66 6.19 19.97
CA ALA A 198 -8.06 5.84 19.74
C ALA A 198 -8.53 6.23 18.33
N LEU A 199 -8.15 7.40 17.83
CA LEU A 199 -8.42 7.85 16.48
C LEU A 199 -7.79 6.90 15.46
N PHE A 200 -6.50 6.60 15.60
CA PHE A 200 -5.78 5.66 14.72
C PHE A 200 -6.46 4.29 14.68
N LEU A 201 -6.79 3.73 15.85
CA LEU A 201 -7.47 2.43 15.93
C LEU A 201 -8.86 2.46 15.29
N THR A 202 -9.60 3.55 15.45
CA THR A 202 -10.93 3.74 14.84
C THR A 202 -10.82 3.80 13.33
N LEU A 203 -9.89 4.60 12.81
CA LEU A 203 -9.64 4.70 11.36
C LEU A 203 -9.15 3.37 10.80
N ALA A 204 -8.21 2.70 11.45
CA ALA A 204 -7.70 1.39 11.04
C ALA A 204 -8.79 0.31 11.04
N ALA A 205 -9.72 0.34 12.02
CA ALA A 205 -10.87 -0.57 12.07
C ALA A 205 -11.92 -0.24 11.00
N GLY A 206 -12.08 1.04 10.65
CA GLY A 206 -13.00 1.51 9.61
C GLY A 206 -12.50 1.27 8.18
N LEU A 207 -11.18 1.16 7.98
CA LEU A 207 -10.58 0.96 6.68
C LEU A 207 -11.15 -0.22 5.87
N PRO A 208 -11.41 -1.41 6.46
CA PRO A 208 -12.07 -2.50 5.75
C PRO A 208 -13.47 -2.15 5.23
N LEU A 209 -14.22 -1.35 5.97
CA LEU A 209 -15.56 -0.91 5.54
C LEU A 209 -15.44 0.08 4.37
N LEU A 210 -14.49 0.99 4.44
CA LEU A 210 -14.18 1.91 3.34
C LEU A 210 -13.78 1.14 2.07
N LEU A 211 -12.93 0.14 2.19
CA LEU A 211 -12.55 -0.71 1.06
C LEU A 211 -13.75 -1.40 0.41
N LEU A 212 -14.70 -1.88 1.21
CA LEU A 212 -15.92 -2.51 0.69
C LEU A 212 -16.83 -1.52 -0.03
N THR A 213 -16.85 -0.25 0.37
CA THR A 213 -17.63 0.77 -0.34
C THR A 213 -16.99 1.17 -1.67
N ILE A 214 -15.66 1.23 -1.70
CA ILE A 214 -14.89 1.63 -2.88
C ILE A 214 -14.77 0.48 -3.89
N CYS A 215 -14.56 -0.76 -3.41
CA CYS A 215 -14.39 -1.92 -4.28
C CYS A 215 -15.74 -2.45 -4.79
N SER A 216 -15.89 -2.56 -6.11
CA SER A 216 -17.05 -3.25 -6.69
C SER A 216 -17.06 -4.72 -6.26
N HIS A 217 -18.11 -5.16 -5.60
CA HIS A 217 -18.22 -6.53 -5.13
C HIS A 217 -19.57 -7.16 -5.46
N GLY A 218 -19.61 -8.49 -5.50
CA GLY A 218 -20.80 -9.30 -5.76
C GLY A 218 -21.03 -10.34 -4.67
N ASN A 219 -22.23 -10.91 -4.67
CA ASN A 219 -22.54 -12.04 -3.79
C ASN A 219 -21.90 -13.31 -4.33
N PHE A 220 -21.38 -14.12 -3.41
CA PHE A 220 -20.89 -15.45 -3.73
C PHE A 220 -22.09 -16.40 -3.96
N LYS A 221 -22.08 -17.18 -5.04
CA LYS A 221 -23.23 -17.98 -5.45
C LYS A 221 -23.01 -19.50 -5.37
N ASP A 222 -21.76 -19.98 -5.36
CA ASP A 222 -21.46 -21.42 -5.25
C ASP A 222 -21.60 -21.87 -3.80
N SER A 223 -22.76 -22.46 -3.47
CA SER A 223 -23.08 -22.91 -2.11
C SER A 223 -22.15 -24.04 -1.62
N ILE A 224 -21.67 -24.92 -2.50
CA ILE A 224 -20.78 -26.03 -2.14
C ILE A 224 -19.42 -25.47 -1.74
N LEU A 225 -18.85 -24.64 -2.60
CA LEU A 225 -17.55 -24.01 -2.32
C LEU A 225 -17.64 -23.05 -1.13
N GLU A 226 -18.76 -22.34 -0.96
CA GLU A 226 -19.01 -21.49 0.22
C GLU A 226 -18.96 -22.28 1.52
N ASN A 227 -19.59 -23.47 1.56
CA ASN A 227 -19.57 -24.33 2.73
C ASN A 227 -18.16 -24.88 3.01
N GLN A 228 -17.40 -25.29 1.98
CA GLN A 228 -16.02 -25.71 2.13
C GLN A 228 -15.14 -24.61 2.71
N ILE A 229 -15.27 -23.39 2.19
CA ILE A 229 -14.56 -22.23 2.71
C ILE A 229 -14.94 -21.96 4.17
N LYS A 230 -16.23 -21.90 4.48
CA LYS A 230 -16.70 -21.71 5.87
C LYS A 230 -16.15 -22.77 6.82
N THR A 231 -16.09 -24.03 6.39
CA THR A 231 -15.52 -25.14 7.17
C THR A 231 -14.06 -24.86 7.54
N ILE A 232 -13.22 -24.37 6.61
CA ILE A 232 -11.82 -23.99 6.88
C ILE A 232 -11.76 -22.95 8.01
N PHE A 233 -12.57 -21.91 7.96
CA PHE A 233 -12.58 -20.86 8.97
C PHE A 233 -13.10 -21.36 10.32
N ILE A 234 -14.17 -22.16 10.35
CA ILE A 234 -14.74 -22.74 11.57
C ILE A 234 -13.75 -23.68 12.25
N GLN A 235 -13.10 -24.57 11.51
CA GLN A 235 -12.07 -25.49 12.03
C GLN A 235 -10.90 -24.77 12.69
N ASN A 236 -10.57 -23.56 12.20
CA ASN A 236 -9.55 -22.72 12.77
C ASN A 236 -10.08 -21.68 13.77
N ARG A 237 -11.34 -21.81 14.22
CA ARG A 237 -12.00 -20.90 15.19
C ARG A 237 -11.98 -19.45 14.74
N ILE A 238 -12.04 -19.21 13.44
CA ILE A 238 -12.06 -17.86 12.86
C ILE A 238 -13.50 -17.52 12.48
N ASN A 239 -14.01 -16.44 13.04
CA ASN A 239 -15.32 -15.93 12.69
C ASN A 239 -15.27 -15.19 11.35
N LEU A 240 -15.97 -15.69 10.34
CA LEU A 240 -16.09 -15.09 9.02
C LEU A 240 -17.56 -14.72 8.79
N ARG A 241 -17.83 -13.43 8.58
CA ARG A 241 -19.21 -12.94 8.40
C ARG A 241 -19.74 -13.26 7.01
N LYS A 242 -18.98 -12.97 5.95
CA LYS A 242 -19.41 -13.11 4.55
C LYS A 242 -18.25 -13.44 3.64
N ILE A 243 -18.58 -14.09 2.52
CA ILE A 243 -17.69 -14.26 1.38
C ILE A 243 -18.21 -13.36 0.26
N ARG A 244 -17.36 -12.60 -0.38
CA ARG A 244 -17.71 -11.67 -1.45
C ARG A 244 -16.82 -11.88 -2.66
N ILE A 245 -17.39 -11.69 -3.85
CA ILE A 245 -16.62 -11.68 -5.09
C ILE A 245 -16.11 -10.26 -5.32
N TRP A 246 -14.79 -10.09 -5.39
CA TRP A 246 -14.17 -8.83 -5.80
C TRP A 246 -14.14 -8.75 -7.32
N ARG A 247 -14.96 -7.87 -7.88
CA ARG A 247 -15.10 -7.69 -9.32
C ARG A 247 -13.93 -6.83 -9.84
N THR A 248 -12.93 -7.50 -10.38
CA THR A 248 -11.75 -6.86 -10.98
C THR A 248 -11.81 -6.80 -12.51
N GLY A 249 -12.91 -7.28 -13.11
CA GLY A 249 -13.00 -7.47 -14.56
C GLY A 249 -12.02 -8.51 -15.08
N ASN A 250 -11.77 -9.56 -14.31
CA ASN A 250 -10.78 -10.62 -14.59
C ASN A 250 -9.34 -10.12 -14.74
N GLN A 251 -8.98 -8.99 -14.11
CA GLN A 251 -7.64 -8.43 -14.21
C GLN A 251 -6.69 -8.91 -13.13
N VAL A 252 -7.19 -9.08 -11.91
CA VAL A 252 -6.38 -9.42 -10.75
C VAL A 252 -6.80 -10.78 -10.19
N ALA A 253 -5.86 -11.72 -10.09
CA ALA A 253 -6.06 -12.98 -9.36
C ALA A 253 -5.56 -12.78 -7.93
N ASN A 254 -6.46 -12.58 -6.98
CA ASN A 254 -6.13 -12.34 -5.58
C ASN A 254 -7.24 -12.79 -4.64
N ALA A 255 -6.86 -13.11 -3.40
CA ALA A 255 -7.75 -13.32 -2.27
C ALA A 255 -7.30 -12.42 -1.12
N ALA A 256 -8.20 -12.03 -0.23
CA ALA A 256 -7.84 -11.31 0.98
C ALA A 256 -8.94 -11.46 2.05
N VAL A 257 -8.54 -11.65 3.31
CA VAL A 257 -9.45 -11.49 4.44
C VAL A 257 -9.37 -10.05 4.93
N VAL A 258 -10.50 -9.37 4.85
CA VAL A 258 -10.65 -7.96 5.22
C VAL A 258 -11.47 -7.87 6.50
N GLY A 259 -11.04 -7.04 7.44
CA GLY A 259 -11.71 -6.81 8.72
C GLY A 259 -10.93 -7.33 9.91
N ILE A 260 -10.51 -6.39 10.77
CA ILE A 260 -9.79 -6.67 12.00
C ILE A 260 -10.74 -7.27 13.03
N ILE A 261 -11.91 -6.64 13.19
CA ILE A 261 -12.93 -7.05 14.15
C ILE A 261 -13.70 -8.26 13.58
N PRO A 262 -13.84 -9.37 14.33
CA PRO A 262 -14.48 -10.59 13.84
C PRO A 262 -15.89 -10.37 13.27
N ARG A 263 -16.67 -9.45 13.84
CA ARG A 263 -18.03 -9.11 13.41
C ARG A 263 -18.09 -8.51 11.99
N PHE A 264 -17.00 -7.89 11.53
CA PHE A 264 -16.92 -7.24 10.21
C PHE A 264 -16.00 -7.97 9.24
N ARG A 265 -15.45 -9.13 9.64
CA ARG A 265 -14.49 -9.89 8.84
C ARG A 265 -15.16 -10.53 7.63
N MET A 266 -14.57 -10.31 6.45
CA MET A 266 -15.04 -10.85 5.19
C MET A 266 -13.89 -11.39 4.36
N LEU A 267 -14.17 -12.46 3.60
CA LEU A 267 -13.27 -12.98 2.59
C LEU A 267 -13.63 -12.40 1.23
N LEU A 268 -12.68 -11.74 0.59
CA LEU A 268 -12.79 -11.26 -0.79
C LEU A 268 -12.05 -12.24 -1.70
N LEU A 269 -12.70 -12.74 -2.74
CA LEU A 269 -12.12 -13.58 -3.79
C LEU A 269 -12.32 -12.86 -5.12
N SER A 270 -11.26 -12.61 -5.85
CA SER A 270 -11.37 -11.96 -7.16
C SER A 270 -12.05 -12.86 -8.19
N ASP A 271 -12.76 -12.24 -9.12
CA ASP A 271 -13.39 -12.90 -10.25
C ASP A 271 -12.40 -13.74 -11.08
N LYS A 272 -11.19 -13.22 -11.32
CA LYS A 272 -10.13 -13.94 -12.03
C LYS A 272 -9.66 -15.19 -11.29
N LEU A 273 -9.54 -15.11 -9.97
CA LEU A 273 -9.13 -16.24 -9.13
C LEU A 273 -10.19 -17.37 -9.23
N LEU A 274 -11.46 -17.01 -9.09
CA LEU A 274 -12.58 -17.96 -9.16
C LEU A 274 -12.71 -18.61 -10.54
N ASN A 275 -12.38 -17.90 -11.61
CA ASN A 275 -12.52 -18.40 -12.99
C ASN A 275 -11.36 -19.28 -13.44
N LEU A 276 -10.14 -19.08 -12.91
CA LEU A 276 -8.94 -19.74 -13.44
C LEU A 276 -8.37 -20.82 -12.53
N PHE A 277 -8.77 -20.88 -11.26
CA PHE A 277 -8.18 -21.81 -10.31
C PHE A 277 -9.11 -23.00 -10.05
N PRO A 278 -8.57 -24.25 -10.08
CA PRO A 278 -9.27 -25.41 -9.56
C PRO A 278 -9.68 -25.24 -8.10
N LYS A 279 -10.74 -25.90 -7.68
CA LYS A 279 -11.29 -25.77 -6.32
C LYS A 279 -10.25 -26.08 -5.24
N ASN A 280 -9.43 -27.10 -5.40
CA ASN A 280 -8.40 -27.49 -4.45
C ASN A 280 -7.35 -26.39 -4.26
N GLU A 281 -6.84 -25.85 -5.38
CA GLU A 281 -5.88 -24.72 -5.36
C GLU A 281 -6.49 -23.48 -4.71
N LEU A 282 -7.76 -23.19 -5.00
CA LEU A 282 -8.49 -22.08 -4.38
C LEU A 282 -8.65 -22.29 -2.87
N LEU A 283 -8.97 -23.49 -2.41
CA LEU A 283 -9.07 -23.81 -0.98
C LEU A 283 -7.70 -23.72 -0.29
N ALA A 284 -6.61 -24.07 -0.97
CA ALA A 284 -5.24 -23.86 -0.44
C ALA A 284 -4.91 -22.38 -0.26
N ILE A 285 -5.29 -21.51 -1.22
CA ILE A 285 -5.18 -20.06 -1.08
C ILE A 285 -6.04 -19.55 0.08
N VAL A 286 -7.27 -20.04 0.22
CA VAL A 286 -8.15 -19.67 1.34
C VAL A 286 -7.58 -20.08 2.69
N LYS A 287 -6.92 -21.24 2.79
CA LYS A 287 -6.19 -21.66 4.00
C LYS A 287 -5.03 -20.71 4.31
N HIS A 288 -4.29 -20.27 3.28
CA HIS A 288 -3.23 -19.28 3.43
C HIS A 288 -3.79 -17.96 4.01
N GLU A 289 -4.89 -17.46 3.48
CA GLU A 289 -5.58 -16.27 4.00
C GLU A 289 -6.08 -16.46 5.45
N ALA A 290 -6.61 -17.62 5.77
CA ALA A 290 -6.98 -17.96 7.15
C ALA A 290 -5.76 -17.96 8.08
N GLY A 291 -4.57 -18.34 7.58
CA GLY A 291 -3.30 -18.28 8.28
C GLY A 291 -2.95 -16.86 8.72
N HIS A 292 -3.14 -15.87 7.86
CA HIS A 292 -2.91 -14.46 8.22
C HIS A 292 -3.78 -13.99 9.39
N VAL A 293 -5.01 -14.46 9.46
CA VAL A 293 -5.93 -14.14 10.57
C VAL A 293 -5.54 -14.87 11.84
N MET A 294 -5.27 -16.18 11.74
CA MET A 294 -4.98 -17.05 12.90
C MET A 294 -3.67 -16.65 13.59
N LEU A 295 -2.71 -16.18 12.81
CA LEU A 295 -1.39 -15.77 13.30
C LEU A 295 -1.31 -14.27 13.64
N TRP A 296 -2.44 -13.57 13.63
CA TRP A 296 -2.55 -12.16 14.03
C TRP A 296 -1.67 -11.21 13.20
N HIS A 297 -1.41 -11.54 11.92
CA HIS A 297 -0.51 -10.78 11.06
C HIS A 297 -0.94 -9.32 10.89
N THR A 298 -2.25 -9.08 10.76
CA THR A 298 -2.80 -7.71 10.64
C THR A 298 -2.51 -6.88 11.89
N PHE A 299 -2.71 -7.44 13.08
CA PHE A 299 -2.42 -6.75 14.34
C PHE A 299 -0.92 -6.50 14.51
N THR A 300 -0.08 -7.46 14.14
CA THR A 300 1.38 -7.29 14.20
C THR A 300 1.83 -6.18 13.25
N ARG A 301 1.30 -6.14 12.01
CA ARG A 301 1.60 -5.04 11.07
C ARG A 301 1.15 -3.68 11.61
N LEU A 302 -0.06 -3.59 12.18
CA LEU A 302 -0.56 -2.36 12.77
C LEU A 302 0.31 -1.92 13.95
N GLY A 303 0.70 -2.81 14.84
CA GLY A 303 1.62 -2.49 15.93
C GLY A 303 2.96 -1.95 15.44
N PHE A 304 3.55 -2.57 14.42
CA PHE A 304 4.80 -2.08 13.81
C PHE A 304 4.64 -0.73 13.10
N LEU A 305 3.46 -0.43 12.57
CA LEU A 305 3.19 0.86 11.92
C LEU A 305 2.90 1.96 12.96
N SER A 306 2.19 1.64 14.03
CA SER A 306 1.74 2.64 15.02
C SER A 306 2.82 3.05 16.02
N LEU A 307 3.68 2.11 16.45
CA LEU A 307 4.68 2.39 17.47
C LEU A 307 5.61 3.57 17.12
N PRO A 308 6.21 3.65 15.91
CA PRO A 308 7.04 4.79 15.57
C PRO A 308 6.26 6.10 15.41
N ILE A 309 5.01 6.05 14.98
CA ILE A 309 4.15 7.25 14.88
C ILE A 309 3.92 7.85 16.26
N LEU A 310 3.63 7.00 17.25
CA LEU A 310 3.45 7.43 18.63
C LEU A 310 4.75 8.03 19.22
N ALA A 311 5.91 7.45 18.90
CA ALA A 311 7.20 7.99 19.33
C ALA A 311 7.47 9.37 18.72
N ILE A 312 7.25 9.55 17.41
CA ILE A 312 7.46 10.83 16.74
C ILE A 312 6.51 11.92 17.27
N ALA A 313 5.25 11.57 17.53
CA ALA A 313 4.29 12.53 18.08
C ALA A 313 4.72 13.08 19.45
N GLN A 314 5.47 12.29 20.23
CA GLN A 314 5.96 12.69 21.55
C GLN A 314 7.26 13.50 21.49
N GLU A 315 8.11 13.29 20.48
CA GLU A 315 9.44 13.90 20.39
C GLU A 315 9.50 15.25 19.67
N GLN A 316 8.48 15.65 18.93
CA GLN A 316 8.50 16.92 18.20
C GLN A 316 8.72 18.14 19.12
N THR A 317 8.26 18.05 20.35
CA THR A 317 8.48 19.10 21.37
C THR A 317 9.91 19.12 21.90
N GLN A 318 10.55 17.98 22.10
CA GLN A 318 11.89 17.89 22.68
C GLN A 318 13.02 18.19 21.68
N LEU A 319 12.86 17.75 20.41
CA LEU A 319 13.84 18.03 19.35
C LEU A 319 13.89 19.51 18.97
N ALA A 320 12.79 20.23 19.09
CA ALA A 320 12.74 21.67 18.86
C ALA A 320 13.48 22.47 19.94
N GLU A 321 13.65 21.88 21.14
CA GLU A 321 14.30 22.52 22.28
C GLU A 321 15.78 22.13 22.45
N MET A 322 16.30 21.18 21.66
CA MET A 322 17.71 20.79 21.73
C MET A 322 18.63 21.94 21.28
N PRO A 323 19.54 22.42 22.16
CA PRO A 323 20.52 23.40 21.75
C PRO A 323 21.54 22.74 20.82
N PHE A 324 21.38 22.93 19.53
CA PHE A 324 22.43 22.53 18.59
C PHE A 324 23.64 23.46 18.73
N PRO A 325 24.88 22.94 18.72
CA PRO A 325 26.07 23.78 18.77
C PRO A 325 26.01 24.76 17.60
N HIS A 326 26.32 26.00 17.89
CA HIS A 326 26.27 27.13 16.93
C HIS A 326 27.01 26.79 15.65
N LEU A 327 26.22 26.40 14.62
CA LEU A 327 26.72 26.28 13.26
C LEU A 327 26.70 27.69 12.65
N GLU A 328 27.81 28.14 12.07
CA GLU A 328 27.89 29.49 11.50
C GLU A 328 27.24 29.54 10.12
N GLY A 329 26.48 30.61 9.84
CA GLY A 329 25.94 30.94 8.52
C GLY A 329 24.87 30.02 7.98
N GLY A 330 24.90 29.74 6.67
CA GLY A 330 23.87 28.95 5.96
C GLY A 330 23.71 27.50 6.43
N LEU A 331 24.66 26.95 7.20
CA LEU A 331 24.55 25.62 7.81
C LEU A 331 23.55 25.62 8.98
N GLN A 332 23.43 26.72 9.72
CA GLN A 332 22.43 26.85 10.78
C GLN A 332 21.03 26.86 10.18
N GLU A 333 20.80 27.66 9.13
CA GLU A 333 19.51 27.75 8.45
C GLU A 333 19.09 26.41 7.83
N LEU A 334 20.05 25.66 7.27
CA LEU A 334 19.82 24.30 6.76
C LEU A 334 19.48 23.33 7.88
N ALA A 335 20.18 23.41 9.03
CA ALA A 335 19.94 22.57 10.19
C ALA A 335 18.55 22.84 10.77
N ASP A 336 18.19 24.09 11.01
CA ASP A 336 16.89 24.50 11.55
C ASP A 336 15.72 24.06 10.65
N THR A 337 15.97 23.99 9.32
CA THR A 337 15.00 23.50 8.35
C THR A 337 14.92 21.97 8.30
N ALA A 338 16.04 21.26 8.40
CA ALA A 338 16.11 19.82 8.19
C ALA A 338 15.79 18.98 9.45
N ILE A 339 16.18 19.49 10.62
CA ILE A 339 16.05 18.77 11.91
C ILE A 339 14.61 18.38 12.24
N PRO A 340 13.59 19.23 12.06
CA PRO A 340 12.21 18.85 12.31
C PRO A 340 11.71 17.65 11.48
N PHE A 341 12.38 17.37 10.34
CA PHE A 341 12.02 16.24 9.47
C PHE A 341 12.85 14.98 9.71
N LEU A 342 13.89 15.06 10.53
CA LEU A 342 14.75 13.93 10.85
C LEU A 342 13.96 12.73 11.41
N PRO A 343 13.02 12.91 12.37
CA PRO A 343 12.19 11.81 12.87
C PRO A 343 11.34 11.16 11.77
N CYS A 344 10.77 11.95 10.88
CA CYS A 344 10.00 11.43 9.73
C CYS A 344 10.90 10.63 8.77
N GLY A 345 12.12 11.10 8.52
CA GLY A 345 13.13 10.40 7.73
C GLY A 345 13.55 9.07 8.35
N ILE A 346 13.82 9.05 9.64
CA ILE A 346 14.16 7.85 10.42
C ILE A 346 12.97 6.87 10.39
N TYR A 347 11.76 7.36 10.59
CA TYR A 347 10.55 6.53 10.53
C TYR A 347 10.36 5.91 9.15
N LEU A 348 10.51 6.68 8.09
CA LEU A 348 10.42 6.18 6.73
C LEU A 348 11.49 5.12 6.45
N ALA A 349 12.74 5.35 6.85
CA ALA A 349 13.82 4.38 6.72
C ALA A 349 13.51 3.10 7.49
N PHE A 350 13.02 3.22 8.73
CA PHE A 350 12.57 2.08 9.53
C PHE A 350 11.48 1.28 8.81
N LEU A 351 10.45 1.94 8.28
CA LEU A 351 9.39 1.27 7.54
C LEU A 351 9.89 0.57 6.29
N LEU A 352 10.78 1.22 5.52
CA LEU A 352 11.32 0.65 4.28
C LEU A 352 12.17 -0.60 4.52
N ILE A 353 12.80 -0.71 5.68
CA ILE A 353 13.65 -1.85 6.04
C ILE A 353 12.82 -2.95 6.72
N THR A 354 12.02 -2.58 7.72
CA THR A 354 11.36 -3.57 8.59
C THR A 354 10.07 -4.14 8.01
N LEU A 355 9.29 -3.34 7.30
CA LEU A 355 7.99 -3.77 6.77
C LEU A 355 8.12 -4.86 5.69
N PRO A 356 9.05 -4.77 4.70
CA PRO A 356 9.28 -5.87 3.76
C PRO A 356 9.74 -7.13 4.47
N TRP A 357 10.71 -7.01 5.38
CA TRP A 357 11.20 -8.13 6.13
C TRP A 357 10.10 -8.84 6.92
N LEU A 358 9.30 -8.07 7.69
CA LEU A 358 8.18 -8.58 8.47
C LEU A 358 7.12 -9.22 7.58
N SER A 359 6.75 -8.54 6.48
CA SER A 359 5.73 -9.03 5.56
C SER A 359 6.14 -10.34 4.89
N HIS A 360 7.40 -10.46 4.44
CA HIS A 360 7.91 -11.69 3.84
C HIS A 360 7.89 -12.86 4.82
N GLN A 361 8.23 -12.63 6.10
CA GLN A 361 8.15 -13.66 7.12
C GLN A 361 6.71 -14.10 7.40
N MET A 362 5.77 -13.17 7.43
CA MET A 362 4.35 -13.46 7.60
C MET A 362 3.78 -14.29 6.45
N GLU A 363 4.21 -14.01 5.21
CA GLU A 363 3.84 -14.84 4.05
C GLU A 363 4.33 -16.29 4.23
N HIS A 364 5.57 -16.47 4.65
CA HIS A 364 6.12 -17.80 4.93
C HIS A 364 5.38 -18.52 6.07
N GLU A 365 4.98 -17.81 7.12
CA GLU A 365 4.16 -18.41 8.20
C GLU A 365 2.77 -18.83 7.69
N ALA A 366 2.15 -18.01 6.83
CA ALA A 366 0.84 -18.32 6.23
C ALA A 366 0.95 -19.51 5.25
N ASP A 367 2.05 -19.63 4.49
CA ASP A 367 2.33 -20.80 3.64
C ASP A 367 2.48 -22.08 4.48
N ILE A 368 3.27 -22.00 5.56
CA ILE A 368 3.42 -23.14 6.49
C ILE A 368 2.06 -23.53 7.08
N PHE A 369 1.26 -22.54 7.47
CA PHE A 369 -0.08 -22.79 8.02
C PHE A 369 -0.97 -23.48 7.01
N ALA A 370 -0.96 -23.04 5.75
CA ALA A 370 -1.76 -23.60 4.67
C ALA A 370 -1.37 -25.06 4.34
N CYS A 371 -0.09 -25.39 4.47
CA CYS A 371 0.43 -26.76 4.28
C CYS A 371 0.11 -27.71 5.44
N GLN A 372 -0.28 -27.21 6.63
CA GLN A 372 -0.59 -28.03 7.80
C GLN A 372 -2.09 -28.31 7.91
N ASN A 373 -2.51 -29.57 7.90
CA ASN A 373 -3.88 -29.99 8.21
C ASN A 373 -4.03 -30.14 9.73
N LYS A 374 -4.62 -29.15 10.40
CA LYS A 374 -5.01 -29.30 11.81
C LYS A 374 -6.34 -30.08 11.87
N GLY A 375 -6.28 -31.38 11.97
CA GLY A 375 -7.50 -32.16 12.23
C GLY A 375 -7.59 -33.58 11.63
N LEU A 376 -6.72 -33.92 10.68
CA LEU A 376 -6.60 -35.27 10.14
C LEU A 376 -5.24 -35.86 10.52
N ARG A 377 -5.16 -37.20 10.69
CA ARG A 377 -3.92 -37.89 11.04
C ARG A 377 -2.79 -37.50 10.07
N LYS A 378 -1.65 -37.24 10.65
CA LYS A 378 -0.44 -36.53 10.20
C LYS A 378 0.25 -36.93 8.88
N SER A 379 -0.27 -37.74 7.99
CA SER A 379 0.58 -38.25 6.89
C SER A 379 0.08 -38.05 5.45
N GLU A 380 -1.19 -38.12 5.18
CA GLU A 380 -1.66 -38.04 3.79
C GLU A 380 -2.28 -36.68 3.41
N GLY A 381 -3.03 -36.05 4.32
CA GLY A 381 -3.69 -34.78 4.03
C GLY A 381 -2.75 -33.55 4.01
N ASP A 382 -1.57 -33.62 4.66
CA ASP A 382 -0.60 -32.53 4.66
C ASP A 382 0.17 -32.46 3.33
N ALA A 383 0.47 -33.63 2.73
CA ALA A 383 1.13 -33.73 1.43
C ALA A 383 0.23 -33.23 0.30
N GLU A 384 -1.06 -33.53 0.33
CA GLU A 384 -2.03 -33.05 -0.64
C GLU A 384 -2.24 -31.51 -0.53
N SER A 385 -2.30 -31.00 0.69
CA SER A 385 -2.46 -29.55 0.93
C SER A 385 -1.25 -28.72 0.50
N SER A 386 -0.04 -29.26 0.64
CA SER A 386 1.20 -28.58 0.17
C SER A 386 1.30 -28.62 -1.35
N ALA A 387 0.92 -29.72 -1.98
CA ALA A 387 0.89 -29.85 -3.44
C ALA A 387 -0.10 -28.85 -4.06
N ASP A 388 -1.32 -28.72 -3.49
CA ASP A 388 -2.33 -27.79 -3.96
C ASP A 388 -1.86 -26.32 -3.87
N LEU A 389 -1.21 -25.94 -2.74
CA LEU A 389 -0.66 -24.58 -2.60
C LEU A 389 0.47 -24.34 -3.59
N LYS A 390 1.35 -25.31 -3.80
CA LYS A 390 2.44 -25.22 -4.78
C LYS A 390 1.90 -25.06 -6.20
N CYS A 391 0.88 -25.83 -6.58
CA CYS A 391 0.21 -25.69 -7.87
C CYS A 391 -0.45 -24.31 -8.03
N ALA A 392 -1.09 -23.79 -6.98
CA ALA A 392 -1.66 -22.46 -6.97
C ALA A 392 -0.60 -21.37 -7.19
N LEU A 393 0.55 -21.46 -6.51
CA LEU A 393 1.67 -20.50 -6.67
C LEU A 393 2.27 -20.58 -8.09
N LEU A 394 2.45 -21.77 -8.64
CA LEU A 394 2.92 -21.94 -10.02
C LEU A 394 1.93 -21.37 -11.05
N ARG A 395 0.63 -21.53 -10.82
CA ARG A 395 -0.41 -20.91 -11.66
C ARG A 395 -0.41 -19.39 -11.56
N LEU A 396 -0.21 -18.84 -10.37
CA LEU A 396 -0.01 -17.40 -10.19
C LEU A 396 1.24 -16.91 -10.94
N ALA A 397 2.33 -17.67 -10.90
CA ALA A 397 3.55 -17.36 -11.65
C ALA A 397 3.32 -17.35 -13.17
N ALA A 398 2.55 -18.31 -13.68
CA ALA A 398 2.19 -18.36 -15.11
C ALA A 398 1.33 -17.16 -15.54
N LEU A 399 0.47 -16.65 -14.67
CA LEU A 399 -0.35 -15.46 -14.92
C LEU A 399 0.43 -14.13 -14.86
N ALA A 400 1.56 -14.12 -14.18
CA ALA A 400 2.43 -12.95 -14.01
C ALA A 400 3.91 -13.38 -13.95
N PRO A 401 4.54 -13.76 -15.08
CA PRO A 401 5.90 -14.35 -15.10
C PRO A 401 6.95 -13.47 -14.42
N GLY A 402 6.81 -12.15 -14.48
CA GLY A 402 7.71 -11.23 -13.78
C GLY A 402 7.71 -11.35 -12.26
N ASN A 403 6.65 -11.90 -11.66
CA ASN A 403 6.55 -12.08 -10.21
C ASN A 403 7.18 -13.39 -9.71
N TYR A 404 7.57 -14.28 -10.59
CA TYR A 404 8.20 -15.55 -10.21
C TYR A 404 9.50 -15.31 -9.44
N VAL A 405 10.39 -14.49 -9.98
CA VAL A 405 11.69 -14.16 -9.38
C VAL A 405 11.64 -12.85 -8.59
N ARG A 406 10.75 -11.93 -8.98
CA ARG A 406 10.70 -10.58 -8.41
C ARG A 406 9.93 -10.55 -7.11
N GLN A 407 10.57 -10.11 -6.05
CA GLN A 407 9.91 -9.84 -4.78
C GLN A 407 9.26 -8.44 -4.77
N SER A 408 8.15 -8.31 -4.07
CA SER A 408 7.50 -7.03 -3.78
C SER A 408 7.80 -6.59 -2.34
N LEU A 409 7.36 -5.39 -1.99
CA LEU A 409 7.48 -4.89 -0.61
C LEU A 409 6.78 -5.81 0.40
N PHE A 410 5.62 -6.37 0.03
CA PHE A 410 4.76 -7.14 0.94
C PHE A 410 4.83 -8.65 0.72
N HIS A 411 5.33 -9.11 -0.43
CA HIS A 411 5.36 -10.53 -0.76
C HIS A 411 6.75 -10.94 -1.25
N PRO A 412 7.31 -12.04 -0.73
CA PRO A 412 8.51 -12.65 -1.29
C PRO A 412 8.24 -13.13 -2.71
N SER A 413 9.29 -13.44 -3.47
CA SER A 413 9.13 -14.05 -4.80
C SER A 413 8.41 -15.40 -4.67
N LEU A 414 7.63 -15.74 -5.72
CA LEU A 414 6.93 -17.02 -5.75
C LEU A 414 7.90 -18.20 -5.70
N GLU A 415 9.08 -18.05 -6.31
CA GLU A 415 10.18 -19.01 -6.24
C GLU A 415 10.58 -19.32 -4.78
N ARG A 416 10.84 -18.30 -3.95
CA ARG A 416 11.21 -18.48 -2.53
C ARG A 416 10.09 -19.14 -1.72
N ARG A 417 8.83 -18.85 -2.03
CA ARG A 417 7.68 -19.49 -1.38
C ARG A 417 7.62 -20.97 -1.73
N ILE A 418 7.81 -21.34 -3.00
CA ILE A 418 7.84 -22.73 -3.47
C ILE A 418 9.01 -23.47 -2.84
N GLU A 419 10.22 -22.89 -2.83
CA GLU A 419 11.39 -23.48 -2.17
C GLU A 419 11.14 -23.75 -0.68
N LEU A 420 10.45 -22.84 0.02
CA LEU A 420 10.10 -23.05 1.42
C LEU A 420 9.19 -24.26 1.59
N ILE A 421 8.16 -24.39 0.76
CA ILE A 421 7.21 -25.52 0.79
C ILE A 421 7.99 -26.83 0.57
N GLU A 422 8.88 -26.89 -0.42
CA GLU A 422 9.70 -28.07 -0.69
C GLU A 422 10.66 -28.43 0.47
N LYS A 423 11.23 -27.42 1.13
CA LYS A 423 12.06 -27.65 2.34
C LYS A 423 11.25 -28.22 3.50
N ILE A 424 10.01 -27.80 3.64
CA ILE A 424 9.09 -28.28 4.67
C ILE A 424 8.68 -29.72 4.38
N GLU A 425 8.36 -30.05 3.14
CA GLU A 425 8.03 -31.41 2.71
C GLU A 425 9.17 -32.40 3.01
N ARG A 426 10.42 -32.00 2.70
CA ARG A 426 11.60 -32.81 2.93
C ARG A 426 11.99 -32.95 4.42
N SER A 427 11.64 -31.97 5.23
CA SER A 427 12.11 -31.91 6.64
C SER A 427 11.08 -31.23 7.57
N PRO A 428 9.98 -31.88 7.95
CA PRO A 428 8.94 -31.30 8.81
C PRO A 428 9.44 -30.73 10.15
N ARG A 429 10.51 -31.30 10.72
CA ARG A 429 11.12 -30.82 11.98
C ARG A 429 11.64 -29.36 11.88
N LYS A 430 11.99 -28.91 10.69
CA LYS A 430 12.46 -27.52 10.46
C LYS A 430 11.35 -26.48 10.62
N ILE A 431 10.08 -26.88 10.57
CA ILE A 431 8.95 -25.98 10.79
C ILE A 431 9.03 -25.32 12.18
N ASP A 432 9.26 -26.13 13.22
CA ASP A 432 9.32 -25.62 14.58
C ASP A 432 10.53 -24.72 14.80
N GLN A 433 11.67 -25.06 14.18
CA GLN A 433 12.85 -24.19 14.19
C GLN A 433 12.58 -22.85 13.51
N PHE A 434 11.92 -22.87 12.35
CA PHE A 434 11.54 -21.66 11.62
C PHE A 434 10.61 -20.77 12.46
N LYS A 435 9.53 -21.35 13.02
CA LYS A 435 8.56 -20.64 13.87
C LYS A 435 9.23 -20.01 15.09
N ARG A 436 10.11 -20.75 15.80
CA ARG A 436 10.85 -20.23 16.95
C ARG A 436 11.80 -19.11 16.56
N SER A 437 12.55 -19.27 15.46
CA SER A 437 13.47 -18.25 14.96
C SER A 437 12.73 -16.96 14.61
N PHE A 438 11.59 -17.08 13.97
CA PHE A 438 10.78 -15.93 13.58
C PHE A 438 10.16 -15.21 14.79
N SER A 439 9.58 -15.95 15.73
CA SER A 439 9.06 -15.38 16.98
C SER A 439 10.13 -14.63 17.76
N ARG A 440 11.35 -15.21 17.89
CA ARG A 440 12.48 -14.56 18.55
C ARG A 440 12.88 -13.26 17.86
N ARG A 441 12.93 -13.22 16.53
CA ARG A 441 13.27 -12.01 15.77
C ARG A 441 12.21 -10.92 15.91
N ARG A 442 10.92 -11.27 15.92
CA ARG A 442 9.83 -10.32 16.19
C ARG A 442 9.98 -9.69 17.58
N ILE A 443 10.19 -10.52 18.59
CA ILE A 443 10.39 -10.05 19.97
C ILE A 443 11.64 -9.16 20.04
N LEU A 444 12.73 -9.53 19.40
CA LEU A 444 13.96 -8.73 19.39
C LEU A 444 13.71 -7.33 18.77
N VAL A 445 13.04 -7.26 17.62
CA VAL A 445 12.74 -5.99 16.98
C VAL A 445 11.82 -5.13 17.86
N LEU A 446 10.81 -5.72 18.48
CA LEU A 446 9.93 -5.01 19.43
C LEU A 446 10.69 -4.52 20.66
N LEU A 447 11.59 -5.34 21.22
CA LEU A 447 12.42 -4.95 22.36
C LEU A 447 13.39 -3.84 22.00
N CYS A 448 14.09 -3.94 20.87
CA CYS A 448 14.98 -2.87 20.40
C CYS A 448 14.21 -1.56 20.25
N PHE A 449 13.02 -1.63 19.67
CA PHE A 449 12.18 -0.46 19.49
C PHE A 449 11.74 0.14 20.84
N SER A 450 11.24 -0.70 21.77
CA SER A 450 10.82 -0.26 23.10
C SER A 450 11.98 0.34 23.91
N LEU A 451 13.18 -0.25 23.81
CA LEU A 451 14.37 0.27 24.47
C LEU A 451 14.81 1.61 23.85
N THR A 452 14.75 1.75 22.54
CA THR A 452 15.04 3.04 21.88
C THR A 452 14.06 4.10 22.34
N TRP A 453 12.77 3.77 22.41
CA TRP A 453 11.75 4.70 22.90
C TRP A 453 11.97 5.08 24.37
N ILE A 454 12.19 4.11 25.26
CA ILE A 454 12.50 4.38 26.68
C ILE A 454 13.75 5.26 26.81
N PHE A 455 14.80 4.97 26.02
CA PHE A 455 16.02 5.78 26.04
C PHE A 455 15.75 7.24 25.60
N MET A 456 14.95 7.43 24.54
CA MET A 456 14.58 8.75 24.06
C MET A 456 13.65 9.53 25.02
N THR A 457 12.83 8.84 25.81
CA THR A 457 11.96 9.48 26.82
C THR A 457 12.67 9.80 28.15
N LEU A 458 13.88 9.25 28.37
CA LEU A 458 14.68 9.47 29.57
C LEU A 458 15.77 10.54 29.40
N ILE A 459 16.09 10.90 28.16
CA ILE A 459 17.01 12.01 27.79
C ILE A 459 16.21 13.27 27.52
#